data_cad2ee5dbd4d72a523b5bdc6c98eab7b
#
_entry.id   cad2ee5dbd4d72a523b5bdc6c98eab7b
#
_cell.length_a   1.000
_cell.length_b   1.000
_cell.length_c   1.000
_cell.angle_alpha   90.00
_cell.angle_beta   90.00
_cell.angle_gamma   90.00
#
_symmetry.space_group_name_H-M   'P 1'
#
loop_
_entity.id
_entity.type
_entity.pdbx_description
1 polymer ?
#
loop_
_entity_poly.entity_id
_entity_poly.type
_entity_poly.pdbx_seq_one_letter_code
_entity_poly.pdbx_strand_id
1 'polypeptide(L)'
;FEQGYVNIDYQTSSSFLAKVTPLVEKGDAIPIMTWGILDDNGNIVSDPNFPDIPTFREVYIKVHNEEPSGSAWDAWKAFFIAGFSAQKMVVINKNTDEKIIELFSQAFDDIINQEDFSEISRNYLGVYPQSTGLKAITFKERATQIDPVAISWVKNWLNDSYNLNL
;
A
#
# COMPACT_ATOMS: atom_id res chain seq x y z
N PHE A 1 4.33 18.50 -10.44
CA PHE A 1 5.75 18.38 -10.15
C PHE A 1 6.56 18.90 -11.35
N GLU A 2 6.61 18.24 -12.49
CA GLU A 2 7.43 18.62 -13.67
C GLU A 2 7.17 20.06 -14.17
N GLN A 3 5.98 20.60 -13.96
CA GLN A 3 5.61 21.98 -14.31
C GLN A 3 5.94 23.00 -13.21
N GLY A 4 6.55 22.57 -12.10
CA GLY A 4 6.96 23.43 -11.00
C GLY A 4 5.83 23.91 -10.05
N TYR A 5 4.62 23.38 -10.17
CA TYR A 5 3.51 23.76 -9.29
C TYR A 5 3.63 23.16 -7.88
N VAL A 6 4.33 22.05 -7.74
CA VAL A 6 4.58 21.35 -6.48
C VAL A 6 6.02 20.87 -6.41
N ASN A 7 6.60 20.88 -5.21
CA ASN A 7 7.98 20.41 -4.98
C ASN A 7 8.05 18.98 -4.43
N ILE A 8 6.91 18.47 -3.93
CA ILE A 8 6.79 17.11 -3.40
C ILE A 8 5.58 16.47 -4.05
N ASP A 9 5.72 15.22 -4.45
CA ASP A 9 4.67 14.43 -5.07
C ASP A 9 4.64 13.01 -4.47
N TYR A 10 3.49 12.38 -4.52
CA TYR A 10 3.27 10.99 -4.10
C TYR A 10 2.75 10.16 -5.27
N GLN A 11 3.35 9.00 -5.47
CA GLN A 11 2.96 8.08 -6.52
C GLN A 11 2.76 6.66 -5.99
N THR A 12 1.83 5.92 -6.58
CA THR A 12 1.75 4.47 -6.35
C THR A 12 2.96 3.78 -6.99
N SER A 13 3.34 2.60 -6.50
CA SER A 13 4.53 1.88 -6.97
C SER A 13 4.52 1.67 -8.50
N SER A 14 3.40 1.25 -9.08
CA SER A 14 3.29 1.08 -10.54
C SER A 14 3.42 2.39 -11.31
N SER A 15 2.85 3.49 -10.80
CA SER A 15 2.99 4.81 -11.41
C SER A 15 4.41 5.34 -11.27
N PHE A 16 5.06 5.13 -10.13
CA PHE A 16 6.45 5.50 -9.92
C PHE A 16 7.37 4.77 -10.92
N LEU A 17 7.26 3.45 -11.01
CA LEU A 17 8.06 2.65 -11.95
C LEU A 17 7.89 3.11 -13.39
N ALA A 18 6.66 3.41 -13.80
CA ALA A 18 6.38 3.79 -15.20
C ALA A 18 6.70 5.25 -15.55
N LYS A 19 6.53 6.19 -14.59
CA LYS A 19 6.56 7.63 -14.88
C LYS A 19 7.63 8.41 -14.14
N VAL A 20 7.99 8.00 -12.92
CA VAL A 20 8.92 8.75 -12.07
C VAL A 20 10.35 8.22 -12.21
N THR A 21 10.54 6.92 -12.43
CA THR A 21 11.88 6.34 -12.65
C THR A 21 12.69 7.11 -13.72
N PRO A 22 12.13 7.46 -14.88
CA PRO A 22 12.87 8.25 -15.88
C PRO A 22 13.29 9.65 -15.40
N LEU A 23 12.53 10.26 -14.49
CA LEU A 23 12.88 11.55 -13.88
C LEU A 23 14.03 11.40 -12.88
N VAL A 24 14.01 10.31 -12.11
CA VAL A 24 15.09 9.98 -11.15
C VAL A 24 16.40 9.71 -11.91
N GLU A 25 16.34 8.94 -13.00
CA GLU A 25 17.50 8.63 -13.86
C GLU A 25 18.12 9.88 -14.48
N LYS A 26 17.31 10.90 -14.79
CA LYS A 26 17.77 12.19 -15.30
C LYS A 26 18.26 13.14 -14.21
N GLY A 27 17.99 12.83 -12.92
CA GLY A 27 18.29 13.71 -11.81
C GLY A 27 17.25 14.83 -11.57
N ASP A 28 16.09 14.76 -12.23
CA ASP A 28 15.00 15.73 -12.10
C ASP A 28 14.11 15.45 -10.87
N ALA A 29 14.21 14.25 -10.30
CA ALA A 29 13.50 13.85 -9.10
C ALA A 29 14.39 13.03 -8.16
N ILE A 30 14.15 13.17 -6.86
CA ILE A 30 14.86 12.40 -5.82
C ILE A 30 13.79 11.66 -5.00
N PRO A 31 13.80 10.31 -4.98
CA PRO A 31 12.93 9.55 -4.09
C PRO A 31 13.38 9.74 -2.65
N ILE A 32 12.47 10.16 -1.78
CA ILE A 32 12.79 10.47 -0.37
C ILE A 32 12.54 9.24 0.51
N MET A 33 11.40 8.58 0.30
CA MET A 33 10.98 7.43 1.10
C MET A 33 9.87 6.65 0.41
N THR A 34 9.67 5.42 0.87
CA THR A 34 8.47 4.60 0.61
C THR A 34 7.62 4.55 1.87
N TRP A 35 6.37 4.11 1.74
CA TRP A 35 5.58 3.74 2.93
C TRP A 35 5.99 2.37 3.48
N GLY A 36 6.72 1.57 2.70
CA GLY A 36 7.01 0.18 2.97
C GLY A 36 5.83 -0.75 2.61
N ILE A 37 5.97 -2.00 2.97
CA ILE A 37 4.89 -2.99 2.89
C ILE A 37 4.70 -3.66 4.26
N LEU A 38 3.59 -4.39 4.42
CA LEU A 38 3.35 -5.20 5.62
C LEU A 38 3.86 -6.62 5.40
N ASP A 39 4.62 -7.13 6.36
CA ASP A 39 4.92 -8.55 6.46
C ASP A 39 3.68 -9.33 6.97
N ASP A 40 3.79 -10.66 7.05
CA ASP A 40 2.70 -11.53 7.53
C ASP A 40 2.34 -11.26 9.01
N ASN A 41 3.24 -10.66 9.78
CA ASN A 41 3.03 -10.27 11.18
C ASN A 41 2.44 -8.85 11.33
N GLY A 42 2.30 -8.10 10.23
CA GLY A 42 1.81 -6.74 10.23
C GLY A 42 2.87 -5.69 10.57
N ASN A 43 4.15 -6.03 10.48
CA ASN A 43 5.23 -5.05 10.61
C ASN A 43 5.48 -4.36 9.28
N ILE A 44 5.91 -3.10 9.35
CA ILE A 44 6.33 -2.34 8.18
C ILE A 44 7.76 -2.72 7.84
N VAL A 45 7.95 -3.23 6.63
CA VAL A 45 9.25 -3.62 6.07
C VAL A 45 9.50 -2.91 4.74
N SER A 46 10.75 -2.94 4.26
CA SER A 46 11.12 -2.32 2.99
C SER A 46 10.28 -2.81 1.82
N ASP A 47 9.94 -1.92 0.90
CA ASP A 47 9.21 -2.26 -0.31
C ASP A 47 10.14 -3.01 -1.28
N PRO A 48 9.79 -4.23 -1.71
CA PRO A 48 10.64 -5.05 -2.57
C PRO A 48 10.85 -4.45 -3.98
N ASN A 49 10.00 -3.50 -4.41
CA ASN A 49 10.24 -2.75 -5.66
C ASN A 49 11.30 -1.65 -5.48
N PHE A 50 11.55 -1.23 -4.24
CA PHE A 50 12.42 -0.10 -3.90
C PHE A 50 13.31 -0.42 -2.69
N PRO A 51 14.15 -1.47 -2.77
CA PRO A 51 14.92 -1.95 -1.61
C PRO A 51 15.93 -0.93 -1.08
N ASP A 52 16.37 -0.01 -1.93
CA ASP A 52 17.36 1.02 -1.58
C ASP A 52 16.72 2.34 -1.09
N ILE A 53 15.38 2.45 -1.15
CA ILE A 53 14.67 3.64 -0.69
C ILE A 53 14.14 3.36 0.73
N PRO A 54 14.51 4.18 1.73
CA PRO A 54 14.08 3.96 3.10
C PRO A 54 12.56 4.06 3.23
N THR A 55 12.01 3.35 4.20
CA THR A 55 10.60 3.48 4.60
C THR A 55 10.38 4.78 5.40
N PHE A 56 9.13 5.24 5.47
CA PHE A 56 8.73 6.36 6.33
C PHE A 56 9.18 6.16 7.78
N ARG A 57 9.04 4.94 8.31
CA ARG A 57 9.50 4.61 9.67
C ARG A 57 11.01 4.82 9.83
N GLU A 58 11.80 4.34 8.88
CA GLU A 58 13.27 4.50 8.92
C GLU A 58 13.69 5.97 8.79
N VAL A 59 13.01 6.75 7.94
CA VAL A 59 13.25 8.20 7.84
C VAL A 59 12.88 8.89 9.14
N TYR A 60 11.75 8.54 9.76
CA TYR A 60 11.35 9.08 11.06
C TYR A 60 12.43 8.83 12.13
N ILE A 61 12.89 7.57 12.25
CA ILE A 61 13.97 7.21 13.20
C ILE A 61 15.24 8.02 12.92
N LYS A 62 15.62 8.16 11.66
CA LYS A 62 16.82 8.92 11.27
C LYS A 62 16.73 10.40 11.65
N VAL A 63 15.54 11.00 11.56
CA VAL A 63 15.33 12.42 11.86
C VAL A 63 15.19 12.67 13.36
N HIS A 64 14.46 11.80 14.07
CA HIS A 64 14.11 12.01 15.48
C HIS A 64 14.99 11.21 16.46
N ASN A 65 15.77 10.26 15.96
CA ASN A 65 16.59 9.33 16.75
C ASN A 65 15.77 8.51 17.76
N GLU A 66 14.49 8.25 17.45
CA GLU A 66 13.56 7.47 18.25
C GLU A 66 12.55 6.74 17.36
N GLU A 67 11.99 5.66 17.86
CA GLU A 67 10.88 4.96 17.18
C GLU A 67 9.60 5.80 17.20
N PRO A 68 8.86 5.85 16.08
CA PRO A 68 7.55 6.51 16.09
C PRO A 68 6.59 5.79 17.04
N SER A 69 5.86 6.54 17.86
CA SER A 69 4.97 6.02 18.89
C SER A 69 3.80 6.95 19.18
N GLY A 70 2.87 6.48 20.01
CA GLY A 70 1.70 7.24 20.44
C GLY A 70 0.54 7.20 19.44
N SER A 71 -0.56 7.85 19.83
CA SER A 71 -1.86 7.77 19.14
C SER A 71 -1.82 8.25 17.68
N ALA A 72 -0.98 9.22 17.36
CA ALA A 72 -0.78 9.67 15.98
C ALA A 72 -0.18 8.58 15.10
N TRP A 73 0.86 7.90 15.61
CA TRP A 73 1.49 6.79 14.92
C TRP A 73 0.54 5.59 14.76
N ASP A 74 -0.21 5.26 15.81
CA ASP A 74 -1.17 4.16 15.80
C ASP A 74 -2.31 4.44 14.80
N ALA A 75 -2.81 5.67 14.77
CA ALA A 75 -3.80 6.10 13.80
C ALA A 75 -3.25 6.04 12.36
N TRP A 76 -2.06 6.58 12.11
CA TRP A 76 -1.42 6.50 10.81
C TRP A 76 -1.24 5.03 10.36
N LYS A 77 -0.73 4.17 11.24
CA LYS A 77 -0.53 2.75 10.95
C LYS A 77 -1.85 2.03 10.62
N ALA A 78 -2.93 2.32 11.35
CA ALA A 78 -4.24 1.74 11.09
C ALA A 78 -4.77 2.12 9.69
N PHE A 79 -4.63 3.38 9.28
CA PHE A 79 -5.00 3.83 7.95
C PHE A 79 -4.05 3.30 6.87
N PHE A 80 -2.76 3.19 7.15
CA PHE A 80 -1.80 2.56 6.24
C PHE A 80 -2.17 1.10 5.99
N ILE A 81 -2.46 0.32 7.04
CA ILE A 81 -2.90 -1.07 6.92
C ILE A 81 -4.16 -1.18 6.06
N ALA A 82 -5.16 -0.33 6.31
CA ALA A 82 -6.40 -0.31 5.54
C ALA A 82 -6.18 0.10 4.07
N GLY A 83 -5.35 1.11 3.81
CA GLY A 83 -5.13 1.63 2.46
C GLY A 83 -4.19 0.81 1.59
N PHE A 84 -3.24 0.08 2.19
CA PHE A 84 -2.14 -0.55 1.45
C PHE A 84 -2.15 -2.09 1.44
N SER A 85 -2.92 -2.73 2.31
CA SER A 85 -2.96 -4.21 2.37
C SER A 85 -3.59 -4.85 1.14
N ALA A 86 -4.47 -4.15 0.43
CA ALA A 86 -5.19 -4.67 -0.73
C ALA A 86 -5.51 -3.55 -1.73
N GLN A 87 -4.47 -2.95 -2.33
CA GLN A 87 -4.62 -1.84 -3.27
C GLN A 87 -5.35 -2.21 -4.56
N LYS A 88 -5.19 -3.45 -5.01
CA LYS A 88 -5.87 -3.97 -6.20
C LYS A 88 -6.55 -5.29 -5.84
N MET A 89 -7.86 -5.28 -5.89
CA MET A 89 -8.69 -6.46 -5.59
C MET A 89 -9.62 -6.75 -6.77
N VAL A 90 -9.75 -8.02 -7.10
CA VAL A 90 -10.86 -8.50 -7.92
C VAL A 90 -11.95 -8.97 -6.97
N VAL A 91 -13.14 -8.44 -7.13
CA VAL A 91 -14.31 -8.75 -6.30
C VAL A 91 -15.43 -9.33 -7.14
N ILE A 92 -16.19 -10.23 -6.55
CA ILE A 92 -17.36 -10.85 -7.18
C ILE A 92 -18.60 -10.58 -6.30
N ASN A 93 -19.77 -10.57 -6.90
CA ASN A 93 -21.02 -10.36 -6.16
C ASN A 93 -21.21 -11.46 -5.11
N LYS A 94 -21.63 -11.10 -3.88
CA LYS A 94 -21.83 -12.04 -2.77
C LYS A 94 -22.86 -13.14 -3.04
N ASN A 95 -23.78 -12.94 -4.00
CA ASN A 95 -24.81 -13.89 -4.38
C ASN A 95 -24.42 -14.73 -5.62
N THR A 96 -23.16 -14.66 -6.06
CA THR A 96 -22.65 -15.49 -7.15
C THR A 96 -22.66 -16.96 -6.75
N ASP A 97 -23.07 -17.83 -7.66
CA ASP A 97 -23.06 -19.29 -7.46
C ASP A 97 -21.65 -19.77 -7.07
N GLU A 98 -21.57 -20.66 -6.08
CA GLU A 98 -20.31 -21.14 -5.51
C GLU A 98 -19.40 -21.78 -6.57
N LYS A 99 -19.99 -22.52 -7.53
CA LYS A 99 -19.22 -23.13 -8.63
C LYS A 99 -18.56 -22.09 -9.53
N ILE A 100 -19.20 -20.93 -9.71
CA ILE A 100 -18.60 -19.83 -10.47
C ILE A 100 -17.45 -19.21 -9.67
N ILE A 101 -17.60 -19.05 -8.36
CA ILE A 101 -16.53 -18.55 -7.48
C ILE A 101 -15.32 -19.50 -7.51
N GLU A 102 -15.57 -20.82 -7.44
CA GLU A 102 -14.53 -21.84 -7.54
C GLU A 102 -13.78 -21.77 -8.87
N LEU A 103 -14.51 -21.65 -9.99
CA LEU A 103 -13.91 -21.53 -11.33
C LEU A 103 -13.03 -20.28 -11.47
N PHE A 104 -13.47 -19.13 -10.95
CA PHE A 104 -12.64 -17.93 -10.94
C PHE A 104 -11.42 -18.07 -10.04
N SER A 105 -11.58 -18.67 -8.86
CA SER A 105 -10.47 -18.91 -7.93
C SER A 105 -9.41 -19.80 -8.57
N GLN A 106 -9.83 -20.90 -9.20
CA GLN A 106 -8.93 -21.79 -9.93
C GLN A 106 -8.24 -21.08 -11.09
N ALA A 107 -8.97 -20.28 -11.88
CA ALA A 107 -8.38 -19.54 -12.99
C ALA A 107 -7.32 -18.52 -12.51
N PHE A 108 -7.55 -17.85 -11.38
CA PHE A 108 -6.55 -16.96 -10.78
C PHE A 108 -5.32 -17.73 -10.29
N ASP A 109 -5.51 -18.87 -9.63
CA ASP A 109 -4.42 -19.71 -9.19
C ASP A 109 -3.59 -20.22 -10.39
N ASP A 110 -4.25 -20.64 -11.46
CA ASP A 110 -3.59 -21.09 -12.69
C ASP A 110 -2.77 -19.95 -13.34
N ILE A 111 -3.28 -18.73 -13.35
CA ILE A 111 -2.60 -17.55 -13.92
C ILE A 111 -1.38 -17.16 -13.08
N ILE A 112 -1.50 -17.04 -11.77
CA ILE A 112 -0.38 -16.60 -10.92
C ILE A 112 0.73 -17.64 -10.82
N ASN A 113 0.46 -18.91 -11.13
CA ASN A 113 1.43 -19.99 -11.15
C ASN A 113 2.08 -20.22 -12.53
N GLN A 114 1.74 -19.41 -13.55
CA GLN A 114 2.43 -19.48 -14.85
C GLN A 114 3.88 -19.00 -14.72
N GLU A 115 4.79 -19.66 -15.44
CA GLU A 115 6.23 -19.36 -15.37
C GLU A 115 6.57 -17.90 -15.73
N ASP A 116 5.84 -17.32 -16.68
CA ASP A 116 6.03 -15.96 -17.18
C ASP A 116 5.19 -14.89 -16.43
N PHE A 117 4.33 -15.29 -15.48
CA PHE A 117 3.44 -14.37 -14.77
C PHE A 117 4.18 -13.21 -14.11
N SER A 118 5.29 -13.49 -13.44
CA SER A 118 6.06 -12.45 -12.73
C SER A 118 6.68 -11.42 -13.69
N GLU A 119 7.05 -11.82 -14.89
CA GLU A 119 7.58 -10.94 -15.93
C GLU A 119 6.46 -10.06 -16.50
N ILE A 120 5.35 -10.68 -16.93
CA ILE A 120 4.21 -9.98 -17.53
C ILE A 120 3.57 -9.00 -16.54
N SER A 121 3.38 -9.43 -15.30
CA SER A 121 2.68 -8.65 -14.26
C SER A 121 3.52 -7.50 -13.67
N ARG A 122 4.84 -7.56 -13.76
CA ARG A 122 5.77 -6.62 -13.10
C ARG A 122 5.43 -5.14 -13.35
N ASN A 123 5.11 -4.78 -14.58
CA ASN A 123 4.82 -3.39 -14.95
C ASN A 123 3.45 -2.89 -14.43
N TYR A 124 2.55 -3.81 -14.04
CA TYR A 124 1.19 -3.50 -13.60
C TYR A 124 0.99 -3.71 -12.11
N LEU A 125 1.63 -4.71 -11.55
CA LEU A 125 1.45 -5.16 -10.16
C LEU A 125 2.74 -5.00 -9.33
N GLY A 126 3.87 -4.68 -9.96
CA GLY A 126 5.18 -4.73 -9.30
C GLY A 126 5.62 -6.17 -9.02
N VAL A 127 6.50 -6.33 -8.03
CA VAL A 127 6.97 -7.67 -7.58
C VAL A 127 6.20 -8.18 -6.36
N TYR A 128 5.02 -7.60 -6.08
CA TYR A 128 4.22 -8.01 -4.93
C TYR A 128 3.61 -9.40 -5.14
N PRO A 129 3.67 -10.28 -4.13
CA PRO A 129 3.02 -11.58 -4.21
C PRO A 129 1.51 -11.41 -4.31
N GLN A 130 0.92 -12.14 -5.23
CA GLN A 130 -0.54 -12.18 -5.38
C GLN A 130 -1.14 -13.18 -4.38
N SER A 131 -2.37 -12.96 -3.96
CA SER A 131 -3.05 -13.81 -2.98
C SER A 131 -4.46 -14.16 -3.42
N THR A 132 -4.82 -15.42 -3.26
CA THR A 132 -6.13 -15.99 -3.55
C THR A 132 -6.71 -16.65 -2.30
N GLY A 133 -7.94 -17.11 -2.37
CA GLY A 133 -8.59 -17.89 -1.32
C GLY A 133 -8.63 -17.19 0.04
N LEU A 134 -8.36 -17.94 1.12
CA LEU A 134 -8.42 -17.43 2.50
C LEU A 134 -7.44 -16.29 2.77
N LYS A 135 -6.28 -16.30 2.13
CA LYS A 135 -5.29 -15.23 2.28
C LYS A 135 -5.81 -13.91 1.72
N ALA A 136 -6.48 -13.95 0.56
CA ALA A 136 -7.12 -12.77 -0.03
C ALA A 136 -8.25 -12.22 0.86
N ILE A 137 -9.04 -13.10 1.49
CA ILE A 137 -10.07 -12.70 2.47
C ILE A 137 -9.44 -11.96 3.66
N THR A 138 -8.35 -12.48 4.22
CA THR A 138 -7.64 -11.81 5.33
C THR A 138 -7.12 -10.42 4.93
N PHE A 139 -6.55 -10.27 3.75
CA PHE A 139 -6.12 -8.96 3.26
C PHE A 139 -7.30 -8.00 3.05
N LYS A 140 -8.40 -8.48 2.49
CA LYS A 140 -9.62 -7.69 2.33
C LYS A 140 -10.17 -7.24 3.68
N GLU A 141 -10.19 -8.09 4.70
CA GLU A 141 -10.63 -7.73 6.04
C GLU A 141 -9.73 -6.65 6.65
N ARG A 142 -8.41 -6.82 6.59
CA ARG A 142 -7.44 -5.79 7.03
C ARG A 142 -7.64 -4.46 6.30
N ALA A 143 -7.91 -4.51 5.00
CA ALA A 143 -8.10 -3.31 4.18
C ALA A 143 -9.45 -2.60 4.42
N THR A 144 -10.43 -3.26 5.03
CA THR A 144 -11.78 -2.72 5.22
C THR A 144 -12.18 -2.51 6.68
N GLN A 145 -11.37 -2.94 7.63
CA GLN A 145 -11.64 -2.82 9.06
C GLN A 145 -10.59 -1.92 9.71
N ILE A 146 -10.93 -0.65 9.88
CA ILE A 146 -10.09 0.32 10.59
C ILE A 146 -10.52 0.35 12.04
N ASP A 147 -9.55 0.37 12.96
CA ASP A 147 -9.79 0.50 14.40
C ASP A 147 -10.62 1.77 14.69
N PRO A 148 -11.77 1.65 15.37
CA PRO A 148 -12.61 2.80 15.75
C PRO A 148 -11.86 3.88 16.56
N VAL A 149 -10.87 3.49 17.36
CA VAL A 149 -10.03 4.45 18.10
C VAL A 149 -9.20 5.28 17.14
N ALA A 150 -8.60 4.66 16.11
CA ALA A 150 -7.87 5.37 15.06
C ALA A 150 -8.78 6.32 14.28
N ILE A 151 -9.99 5.87 13.92
CA ILE A 151 -10.99 6.73 13.25
C ILE A 151 -11.33 7.94 14.11
N SER A 152 -11.62 7.72 15.39
CA SER A 152 -11.97 8.81 16.32
C SER A 152 -10.82 9.79 16.49
N TRP A 153 -9.59 9.29 16.60
CA TRP A 153 -8.41 10.14 16.70
C TRP A 153 -8.24 11.03 15.47
N VAL A 154 -8.36 10.47 14.25
CA VAL A 154 -8.23 11.23 13.00
C VAL A 154 -9.33 12.27 12.86
N LYS A 155 -10.58 11.94 13.20
CA LYS A 155 -11.68 12.90 13.19
C LYS A 155 -11.43 14.08 14.12
N ASN A 156 -11.01 13.81 15.36
CA ASN A 156 -10.69 14.85 16.32
C ASN A 156 -9.54 15.74 15.83
N TRP A 157 -8.47 15.12 15.32
CA TRP A 157 -7.33 15.85 14.75
C TRP A 157 -7.73 16.76 13.58
N LEU A 158 -8.59 16.25 12.66
CA LEU A 158 -9.09 17.04 11.53
C LEU A 158 -10.00 18.20 11.99
N ASN A 159 -10.87 17.95 12.98
CA ASN A 159 -11.70 18.98 13.57
C ASN A 159 -10.85 20.09 14.23
N ASP A 160 -9.88 19.69 15.05
CA ASP A 160 -9.04 20.63 15.82
C ASP A 160 -8.06 21.40 14.92
N SER A 161 -7.48 20.74 13.91
CA SER A 161 -6.46 21.33 13.05
C SER A 161 -7.01 22.12 11.87
N TYR A 162 -8.18 21.71 11.35
CA TYR A 162 -8.75 22.27 10.10
C TYR A 162 -10.19 22.76 10.25
N ASN A 163 -10.76 22.72 11.46
CA ASN A 163 -12.12 23.13 11.75
C ASN A 163 -13.18 22.43 10.88
N LEU A 164 -12.98 21.12 10.65
CA LEU A 164 -13.91 20.26 9.93
C LEU A 164 -14.91 19.65 10.91
N ASN A 165 -16.18 19.60 10.55
CA ASN A 165 -17.23 18.92 11.34
C ASN A 165 -17.46 17.50 10.79
N LEU A 166 -16.69 16.53 11.29
CA LEU A 166 -16.73 15.13 10.85
C LEU A 166 -17.39 14.18 11.85
#